data_fba4e9f3ed46be99b3a38f8516f2f844
#
_entry.id   fba4e9f3ed46be99b3a38f8516f2f844
#
_cell.length_a   1.000
_cell.length_b   1.000
_cell.length_c   1.000
_cell.angle_alpha   90.00
_cell.angle_beta   90.00
_cell.angle_gamma   90.00
#
_symmetry.space_group_name_H-M   'P 1'
#
loop_
_entity.id
_entity.type
_entity.pdbx_description
1 polymer ?
#
loop_
_entity_poly.entity_id
_entity_poly.type
_entity_poly.pdbx_seq_one_letter_code
_entity_poly.pdbx_strand_id
1 'polypeptide(L)'
;MTISIADIGYIAGLFDGEGSLHIKRAPEKKKKHKGKPGYRMSNSMRISMEIAMTDEMVIRWVHEILGVGTVIRRDIKGKTKSGGKFKTQWRWRRTFRACYSVCRLLWPHAKVKMHKFEQVIDHYEPEYLKSDNVVSLHDYRQETK
;
A
#
# COMPACT_ATOMS: atom_id res chain seq x y z
N MET A 1 18.88 10.15 2.17
CA MET A 1 18.28 10.77 0.97
C MET A 1 16.97 11.46 1.36
N THR A 2 16.86 12.73 1.10
CA THR A 2 15.65 13.50 1.42
C THR A 2 14.62 13.30 0.31
N ILE A 3 13.43 12.85 0.66
CA ILE A 3 12.34 12.69 -0.30
C ILE A 3 11.77 14.08 -0.60
N SER A 4 11.70 14.45 -1.88
CA SER A 4 11.12 15.72 -2.29
C SER A 4 9.59 15.68 -2.26
N ILE A 5 8.97 16.83 -2.00
CA ILE A 5 7.50 16.97 -2.07
C ILE A 5 6.99 16.65 -3.48
N ALA A 6 7.76 17.01 -4.51
CA ALA A 6 7.43 16.69 -5.89
C ALA A 6 7.38 15.17 -6.15
N ASP A 7 8.33 14.42 -5.61
CA ASP A 7 8.36 12.96 -5.74
C ASP A 7 7.17 12.31 -5.00
N ILE A 8 6.88 12.78 -3.79
CA ILE A 8 5.72 12.32 -3.02
C ILE A 8 4.43 12.58 -3.78
N GLY A 9 4.27 13.79 -4.31
CA GLY A 9 3.10 14.18 -5.11
C GLY A 9 2.93 13.34 -6.37
N TYR A 10 4.04 13.05 -7.07
CA TYR A 10 4.02 12.18 -8.24
C TYR A 10 3.57 10.76 -7.88
N ILE A 11 4.15 10.18 -6.83
CA ILE A 11 3.79 8.83 -6.38
C ILE A 11 2.33 8.78 -5.91
N ALA A 12 1.85 9.80 -5.21
CA ALA A 12 0.45 9.88 -4.80
C ALA A 12 -0.50 9.92 -6.02
N GLY A 13 -0.18 10.72 -7.03
CA GLY A 13 -0.93 10.79 -8.28
C GLY A 13 -0.87 9.48 -9.07
N LEU A 14 0.30 8.85 -9.13
CA LEU A 14 0.47 7.54 -9.74
C LEU A 14 -0.37 6.48 -9.03
N PHE A 15 -0.40 6.51 -7.70
CA PHE A 15 -1.22 5.59 -6.91
C PHE A 15 -2.72 5.85 -7.12
N ASP A 16 -3.15 7.11 -7.22
CA ASP A 16 -4.53 7.45 -7.54
C ASP A 16 -4.98 6.88 -8.90
N GLY A 17 -4.10 6.88 -9.90
CA GLY A 17 -4.41 6.39 -11.24
C GLY A 17 -4.23 4.88 -11.40
N GLU A 18 -3.10 4.35 -10.98
CA GLU A 18 -2.66 2.98 -11.28
C GLU A 18 -2.57 2.08 -10.04
N GLY A 19 -2.63 2.64 -8.84
CA GLY A 19 -2.51 1.90 -7.61
C GLY A 19 -3.80 1.21 -7.19
N SER A 20 -3.66 0.20 -6.35
CA SER A 20 -4.78 -0.44 -5.68
C SER A 20 -4.49 -0.57 -4.18
N LEU A 21 -5.51 -0.30 -3.39
CA LEU A 21 -5.49 -0.47 -1.95
C LEU A 21 -6.67 -1.34 -1.55
N HIS A 22 -6.37 -2.54 -1.12
CA HIS A 22 -7.35 -3.51 -0.68
C HIS A 22 -7.43 -3.54 0.84
N ILE A 23 -8.62 -3.33 1.37
CA ILE A 23 -8.93 -3.44 2.79
C ILE A 23 -10.07 -4.44 2.90
N LYS A 24 -9.75 -5.64 3.38
CA LYS A 24 -10.74 -6.72 3.49
C LYS A 24 -10.71 -7.32 4.88
N ARG A 25 -11.85 -7.31 5.53
CA ARG A 25 -12.07 -8.09 6.74
C ARG A 25 -12.58 -9.46 6.33
N ALA A 26 -11.75 -10.49 6.49
CA ALA A 26 -12.12 -11.85 6.17
C ALA A 26 -11.56 -12.79 7.22
N PRO A 27 -12.34 -13.81 7.63
CA PRO A 27 -11.81 -14.87 8.46
C PRO A 27 -10.71 -15.61 7.70
N GLU A 28 -9.57 -15.80 8.33
CA GLU A 28 -8.43 -16.55 7.79
C GLU A 28 -8.13 -17.76 8.64
N LYS A 29 -7.87 -18.89 7.98
CA LYS A 29 -7.27 -20.04 8.64
C LYS A 29 -5.80 -19.77 8.88
N LYS A 30 -5.40 -19.74 10.14
CA LYS A 30 -3.98 -19.64 10.53
C LYS A 30 -3.58 -20.93 11.26
N LYS A 31 -2.36 -21.40 11.01
CA LYS A 31 -1.81 -22.51 11.77
C LYS A 31 -1.82 -22.17 13.27
N LYS A 32 -2.20 -23.13 14.10
CA LYS A 32 -2.04 -23.01 15.54
C LYS A 32 -0.54 -22.90 15.89
N HIS A 33 -0.25 -22.44 17.12
CA HIS A 33 1.13 -22.33 17.58
C HIS A 33 1.95 -23.61 17.40
N LYS A 34 3.27 -23.45 17.27
CA LYS A 34 4.23 -24.57 17.13
C LYS A 34 3.85 -25.75 18.03
N GLY A 35 3.75 -26.93 17.42
CA GLY A 35 3.49 -28.20 18.12
C GLY A 35 2.02 -28.56 18.29
N LYS A 36 1.06 -27.70 17.95
CA LYS A 36 -0.37 -28.04 18.02
C LYS A 36 -0.91 -28.30 16.60
N PRO A 37 -1.56 -29.48 16.37
CA PRO A 37 -2.17 -29.76 15.07
C PRO A 37 -3.42 -28.90 14.85
N GLY A 38 -3.69 -28.58 13.57
CA GLY A 38 -4.89 -27.88 13.15
C GLY A 38 -4.71 -26.39 12.87
N TYR A 39 -5.84 -25.75 12.56
CA TYR A 39 -5.91 -24.34 12.19
C TYR A 39 -6.84 -23.59 13.14
N ARG A 40 -6.59 -22.32 13.31
CA ARG A 40 -7.48 -21.38 13.98
C ARG A 40 -8.05 -20.38 12.98
N MET A 41 -9.25 -19.88 13.24
CA MET A 41 -9.83 -18.78 12.47
C MET A 41 -9.37 -17.45 13.07
N SER A 42 -8.96 -16.52 12.23
CA SER A 42 -8.60 -15.15 12.60
C SER A 42 -9.41 -14.16 11.79
N ASN A 43 -10.03 -13.19 12.46
CA ASN A 43 -10.77 -12.09 11.83
C ASN A 43 -9.87 -10.86 11.64
N SER A 44 -8.63 -11.05 11.23
CA SER A 44 -7.72 -9.93 10.96
C SER A 44 -8.10 -9.20 9.67
N MET A 45 -7.93 -7.88 9.67
CA MET A 45 -8.03 -7.10 8.46
C MET A 45 -6.85 -7.39 7.53
N ARG A 46 -7.16 -7.72 6.29
CA ARG A 46 -6.16 -7.81 5.21
C ARG A 46 -6.03 -6.46 4.54
N ILE A 47 -4.84 -5.89 4.61
CA ILE A 47 -4.52 -4.62 3.99
C ILE A 47 -3.33 -4.83 3.06
N SER A 48 -3.48 -4.42 1.80
CA SER A 48 -2.40 -4.47 0.83
C SER A 48 -2.47 -3.27 -0.12
N MET A 49 -1.31 -2.70 -0.39
CA MET A 49 -1.11 -1.64 -1.38
C MET A 49 -0.26 -2.19 -2.52
N GLU A 50 -0.61 -1.80 -3.73
CA GLU A 50 0.11 -2.25 -4.91
C GLU A 50 0.05 -1.18 -6.01
N ILE A 51 1.17 -1.00 -6.71
CA ILE A 51 1.22 -0.29 -7.98
C ILE A 51 1.75 -1.29 -9.02
N ALA A 52 0.98 -1.54 -10.07
CA ALA A 52 1.36 -2.47 -11.12
C ALA A 52 1.46 -1.73 -12.46
N MET A 53 2.58 -1.85 -13.13
CA MET A 53 2.85 -1.22 -14.41
C MET A 53 3.73 -2.11 -15.28
N THR A 54 3.71 -1.85 -16.58
CA THR A 54 4.67 -2.47 -17.50
C THR A 54 6.01 -1.72 -17.54
N ASP A 55 6.07 -0.53 -16.96
CA ASP A 55 7.29 0.27 -16.87
C ASP A 55 8.10 -0.10 -15.62
N GLU A 56 9.14 -0.89 -15.84
CA GLU A 56 10.04 -1.34 -14.77
C GLU A 56 10.75 -0.18 -14.06
N MET A 57 11.22 0.79 -14.84
CA MET A 57 12.00 1.90 -14.29
C MET A 57 11.18 2.73 -13.30
N VAL A 58 9.92 2.99 -13.60
CA VAL A 58 9.03 3.74 -12.72
C VAL A 58 8.77 2.98 -11.43
N ILE A 59 8.50 1.68 -11.52
CA ILE A 59 8.27 0.84 -10.32
C ILE A 59 9.51 0.76 -9.43
N ARG A 60 10.69 0.60 -10.02
CA ARG A 60 11.95 0.60 -9.25
C ARG A 60 12.24 1.96 -8.64
N TRP A 61 11.93 3.04 -9.34
CA TRP A 61 12.06 4.40 -8.83
C TRP A 61 11.12 4.64 -7.63
N VAL A 62 9.86 4.20 -7.70
CA VAL A 62 8.92 4.27 -6.58
C VAL A 62 9.49 3.56 -5.36
N HIS A 63 10.01 2.36 -5.54
CA HIS A 63 10.63 1.60 -4.46
C HIS A 63 11.85 2.32 -3.86
N GLU A 64 12.69 2.89 -4.69
CA GLU A 64 13.86 3.66 -4.26
C GLU A 64 13.46 4.89 -3.44
N ILE A 65 12.50 5.68 -3.94
CA ILE A 65 12.03 6.89 -3.26
C ILE A 65 11.35 6.57 -1.93
N LEU A 66 10.44 5.60 -1.91
CA LEU A 66 9.75 5.20 -0.67
C LEU A 66 10.66 4.48 0.32
N GLY A 67 11.69 3.81 -0.16
CA GLY A 67 12.63 3.05 0.66
C GLY A 67 12.02 1.82 1.32
N VAL A 68 10.78 1.47 1.00
CA VAL A 68 10.03 0.37 1.61
C VAL A 68 9.20 -0.35 0.56
N GLY A 69 8.73 -1.55 0.90
CA GLY A 69 7.96 -2.39 -0.02
C GLY A 69 8.84 -3.38 -0.78
N THR A 70 8.22 -4.13 -1.64
CA THR A 70 8.89 -5.11 -2.51
C THR A 70 8.54 -4.87 -3.96
N VAL A 71 9.51 -5.11 -4.85
CA VAL A 71 9.30 -5.10 -6.29
C VAL A 71 9.20 -6.54 -6.76
N ILE A 72 8.10 -6.87 -7.45
CA ILE A 72 7.81 -8.21 -7.94
C ILE A 72 7.64 -8.15 -9.45
N ARG A 73 8.35 -9.02 -10.17
CA ARG A 73 8.11 -9.26 -11.59
C ARG A 73 6.97 -10.24 -11.76
N ARG A 74 6.06 -9.95 -12.67
CA ARG A 74 4.98 -10.86 -13.04
C ARG A 74 4.89 -11.01 -14.55
N ASP A 75 5.11 -12.23 -15.02
CA ASP A 75 4.88 -12.61 -16.40
C ASP A 75 3.45 -13.14 -16.54
N ILE A 76 2.66 -12.49 -17.40
CA ILE A 76 1.27 -12.87 -17.65
C ILE A 76 1.24 -13.94 -18.73
N LYS A 77 0.67 -15.08 -18.39
CA LYS A 77 0.47 -16.19 -19.34
C LYS A 77 -0.70 -15.89 -20.28
N GLY A 78 -0.62 -16.41 -21.51
CA GLY A 78 -1.66 -16.28 -22.51
C GLY A 78 -1.30 -15.32 -23.63
N LYS A 79 -2.28 -15.08 -24.52
CA LYS A 79 -2.12 -14.18 -25.66
C LYS A 79 -3.16 -13.06 -25.60
N THR A 80 -2.81 -11.90 -26.10
CA THR A 80 -3.74 -10.78 -26.28
C THR A 80 -4.79 -11.13 -27.35
N LYS A 81 -5.86 -10.35 -27.43
CA LYS A 81 -6.89 -10.51 -28.47
C LYS A 81 -6.31 -10.42 -29.90
N SER A 82 -5.20 -9.70 -30.06
CA SER A 82 -4.47 -9.58 -31.32
C SER A 82 -3.44 -10.70 -31.56
N GLY A 83 -3.33 -11.69 -30.68
CA GLY A 83 -2.43 -12.84 -30.79
C GLY A 83 -1.00 -12.63 -30.30
N GLY A 84 -0.67 -11.47 -29.75
CA GLY A 84 0.65 -11.15 -29.17
C GLY A 84 0.78 -11.61 -27.73
N LYS A 85 2.02 -11.60 -27.21
CA LYS A 85 2.30 -11.85 -25.80
C LYS A 85 1.94 -10.64 -24.95
N PHE A 86 1.44 -10.87 -23.72
CA PHE A 86 1.31 -9.79 -22.74
C PHE A 86 2.69 -9.30 -22.32
N LYS A 87 2.80 -7.99 -22.11
CA LYS A 87 4.02 -7.40 -21.55
C LYS A 87 4.19 -7.84 -20.10
N THR A 88 5.43 -8.05 -19.68
CA THR A 88 5.77 -8.29 -18.28
C THR A 88 5.30 -7.11 -17.44
N GLN A 89 4.62 -7.41 -16.33
CA GLN A 89 4.25 -6.42 -15.34
C GLN A 89 5.25 -6.39 -14.21
N TRP A 90 5.47 -5.19 -13.67
CA TRP A 90 6.25 -4.93 -12.49
C TRP A 90 5.34 -4.37 -11.42
N ARG A 91 5.49 -4.85 -10.18
CA ARG A 91 4.64 -4.47 -9.06
C ARG A 91 5.47 -4.02 -7.88
N TRP A 92 5.17 -2.84 -7.37
CA TRP A 92 5.55 -2.45 -6.04
C TRP A 92 4.43 -2.84 -5.08
N ARG A 93 4.76 -3.47 -3.98
CA ARG A 93 3.76 -3.97 -3.02
C ARG A 93 4.17 -3.73 -1.57
N ARG A 94 3.19 -3.42 -0.75
CA ARG A 94 3.31 -3.30 0.71
C ARG A 94 2.08 -3.90 1.37
N THR A 95 2.21 -4.52 2.55
CA THR A 95 1.11 -5.24 3.20
C THR A 95 1.02 -4.92 4.68
N PHE A 96 -0.19 -5.07 5.24
CA PHE A 96 -0.52 -4.96 6.66
C PHE A 96 -0.05 -3.64 7.29
N ARG A 97 0.47 -3.71 8.51
CA ARG A 97 0.93 -2.54 9.28
C ARG A 97 1.94 -1.68 8.52
N ALA A 98 2.75 -2.30 7.70
CA ALA A 98 3.74 -1.60 6.89
C ALA A 98 3.12 -0.62 5.87
N CYS A 99 1.83 -0.72 5.57
CA CYS A 99 1.11 0.24 4.75
C CYS A 99 0.89 1.58 5.45
N TYR A 100 0.88 1.62 6.77
CA TYR A 100 0.57 2.82 7.55
C TYR A 100 1.49 4.00 7.20
N SER A 101 2.79 3.80 7.23
CA SER A 101 3.76 4.86 6.94
C SER A 101 3.63 5.40 5.52
N VAL A 102 3.38 4.52 4.55
CA VAL A 102 3.18 4.92 3.15
C VAL A 102 1.85 5.68 2.99
N CYS A 103 0.79 5.20 3.60
CA CYS A 103 -0.50 5.90 3.59
C CYS A 103 -0.40 7.30 4.20
N ARG A 104 0.31 7.44 5.31
CA ARG A 104 0.55 8.75 5.93
C ARG A 104 1.34 9.69 5.03
N LEU A 105 2.34 9.17 4.33
CA LEU A 105 3.16 9.94 3.42
C LEU A 105 2.37 10.44 2.21
N LEU A 106 1.56 9.58 1.60
CA LEU A 106 0.84 9.87 0.36
C LEU A 106 -0.51 10.57 0.57
N TRP A 107 -1.13 10.37 1.73
CA TRP A 107 -2.47 10.85 2.01
C TRP A 107 -2.71 12.34 1.74
N PRO A 108 -1.82 13.29 2.13
CA PRO A 108 -2.06 14.72 1.89
C PRO A 108 -2.12 15.10 0.41
N HIS A 109 -1.54 14.29 -0.44
CA HIS A 109 -1.39 14.53 -1.89
C HIS A 109 -2.37 13.70 -2.73
N ALA A 110 -3.06 12.73 -2.13
CA ALA A 110 -4.03 11.88 -2.82
C ALA A 110 -5.37 12.60 -3.00
N LYS A 111 -6.05 12.29 -4.09
CA LYS A 111 -7.38 12.82 -4.41
C LYS A 111 -8.42 11.70 -4.48
N VAL A 112 -8.22 10.74 -5.38
CA VAL A 112 -9.19 9.67 -5.67
C VAL A 112 -9.24 8.65 -4.54
N LYS A 113 -8.08 8.24 -4.02
CA LYS A 113 -7.96 7.18 -3.00
C LYS A 113 -7.74 7.71 -1.57
N MET A 114 -7.89 9.00 -1.36
CA MET A 114 -7.69 9.62 -0.04
C MET A 114 -8.48 8.91 1.06
N HIS A 115 -9.76 8.60 0.82
CA HIS A 115 -10.63 7.93 1.78
C HIS A 115 -10.14 6.52 2.17
N LYS A 116 -9.52 5.79 1.24
CA LYS A 116 -8.93 4.48 1.52
C LYS A 116 -7.66 4.60 2.37
N PHE A 117 -6.83 5.58 2.09
CA PHE A 117 -5.68 5.88 2.95
C PHE A 117 -6.11 6.22 4.37
N GLU A 118 -7.17 6.99 4.52
CA GLU A 118 -7.74 7.33 5.82
C GLU A 118 -8.19 6.09 6.59
N GLN A 119 -8.82 5.13 5.92
CA GLN A 119 -9.23 3.87 6.56
C GLN A 119 -8.03 3.08 7.11
N VAL A 120 -6.93 3.04 6.38
CA VAL A 120 -5.69 2.37 6.85
C VAL A 120 -5.09 3.13 8.02
N ILE A 121 -5.02 4.45 7.92
CA ILE A 121 -4.47 5.31 8.97
C ILE A 121 -5.30 5.16 10.26
N ASP A 122 -6.61 5.27 10.17
CA ASP A 122 -7.52 5.14 11.31
C ASP A 122 -7.44 3.74 11.96
N HIS A 123 -7.21 2.70 11.15
CA HIS A 123 -7.08 1.35 11.65
C HIS A 123 -5.81 1.13 12.52
N TYR A 124 -4.69 1.71 12.11
CA TYR A 124 -3.40 1.52 12.79
C TYR A 124 -3.04 2.64 13.76
N GLU A 125 -3.63 3.82 13.64
CA GLU A 125 -3.29 4.99 14.42
C GLU A 125 -3.36 4.79 15.94
N PRO A 126 -4.34 4.07 16.52
CA PRO A 126 -4.40 3.84 17.96
C PRO A 126 -3.13 3.24 18.56
N GLU A 127 -2.39 2.44 17.79
CA GLU A 127 -1.13 1.86 18.24
C GLU A 127 0.02 2.87 18.24
N TYR A 128 -0.06 3.86 17.35
CA TYR A 128 0.96 4.90 17.18
C TYR A 128 0.70 6.14 18.04
N LEU A 129 -0.55 6.39 18.45
CA LEU A 129 -0.91 7.48 19.36
C LEU A 129 -0.34 7.31 20.78
N LYS A 130 0.21 6.14 21.09
CA LYS A 130 0.93 5.90 22.33
C LYS A 130 2.33 6.51 22.36
N SER A 131 2.83 7.02 21.23
CA SER A 131 4.07 7.77 21.17
C SER A 131 3.75 9.28 21.21
N ASP A 132 4.38 10.02 22.11
CA ASP A 132 4.06 11.40 22.51
C ASP A 132 4.14 12.49 21.42
N ASN A 133 4.31 12.12 20.14
CA ASN A 133 4.57 13.07 19.06
C ASN A 133 3.67 12.94 17.84
N VAL A 134 2.49 12.32 17.95
CA VAL A 134 1.60 12.13 16.81
C VAL A 134 0.46 13.14 16.84
N VAL A 135 0.45 14.06 15.88
CA VAL A 135 -0.69 14.94 15.59
C VAL A 135 -1.86 14.08 15.11
N SER A 136 -3.06 14.32 15.65
CA SER A 136 -4.24 13.59 15.21
C SER A 136 -4.53 13.88 13.73
N LEU A 137 -5.12 12.90 13.03
CA LEU A 137 -5.49 13.06 11.62
C LEU A 137 -6.49 14.21 11.44
N HIS A 138 -7.35 14.41 12.43
CA HIS A 138 -8.33 15.49 12.45
C HIS A 138 -7.67 16.87 12.52
N ASP A 139 -6.68 17.03 13.37
CA ASP A 139 -5.93 18.29 13.51
C ASP A 139 -5.14 18.59 12.24
N TYR A 140 -4.53 17.56 11.64
CA TYR A 140 -3.80 17.71 10.39
C TYR A 140 -4.68 18.17 9.22
N ARG A 141 -5.94 17.72 9.16
CA ARG A 141 -6.90 18.17 8.15
C ARG A 141 -7.28 19.63 8.28
N GLN A 142 -7.31 20.15 9.50
CA GLN A 142 -7.64 21.55 9.73
C GLN A 142 -6.49 22.48 9.35
N GLU A 143 -5.26 22.04 9.51
CA GLU A 143 -4.06 22.81 9.13
C GLU A 143 -3.83 22.87 7.62
N THR A 144 -4.35 21.91 6.86
CA THR A 144 -4.18 21.81 5.40
C THR A 144 -5.33 22.40 4.58
N LYS A 145 -6.35 22.92 5.21
CA LYS A 145 -7.43 23.71 4.56
C LYS A 145 -6.97 25.19 4.47
#